data_b4f9930359dbf9b4e5b62f82a22cd968
#
_entry.id   b4f9930359dbf9b4e5b62f82a22cd968
#
_cell.length_a   1.000
_cell.length_b   1.000
_cell.length_c   1.000
_cell.angle_alpha   90.00
_cell.angle_beta   90.00
_cell.angle_gamma   90.00
#
_symmetry.space_group_name_H-M   'P 1'
#
loop_
_entity.id
_entity.type
_entity.pdbx_description
1 polymer ?
#
loop_
_entity_poly.entity_id
_entity_poly.type
_entity_poly.pdbx_seq_one_letter_code
_entity_poly.pdbx_strand_id
1 'polypeptide(L)' 'MYKYIYVEANTQGVFQEANHRELIDKYSAEGWRLVTAIPSGFGSQGVIKKFDLVFEKEE' A
#
# COMPACT_ATOMS: atom_id res chain seq x y z
N MET A 1 21.06 -6.85 5.00
CA MET A 1 19.83 -7.63 4.85
C MET A 1 18.63 -6.70 4.87
N TYR A 2 17.62 -6.98 4.06
CA TYR A 2 16.41 -6.16 4.02
C TYR A 2 15.30 -6.79 4.82
N LYS A 3 14.52 -5.98 5.47
CA LYS A 3 13.28 -6.45 6.05
C LYS A 3 12.11 -5.81 5.32
N TYR A 4 10.97 -6.49 5.34
CA TYR A 4 9.81 -6.08 4.58
C TYR A 4 8.60 -5.91 5.47
N ILE A 5 7.75 -4.95 5.13
CA ILE A 5 6.45 -4.82 5.76
C ILE A 5 5.38 -4.75 4.69
N TYR A 6 4.20 -5.16 5.07
CA TYR A 6 3.04 -5.15 4.19
C TYR A 6 2.00 -4.22 4.80
N VAL A 7 1.59 -3.24 4.05
CA VAL A 7 0.65 -2.23 4.54
C VAL A 7 -0.57 -2.23 3.64
N GLU A 8 -1.74 -2.45 4.22
CA GLU A 8 -2.97 -2.47 3.45
C GLU A 8 -3.40 -1.06 3.10
N ALA A 9 -3.72 -0.84 1.83
CA ALA A 9 -4.22 0.44 1.35
C ALA A 9 -5.55 0.22 0.63
N ASN A 10 -6.47 1.14 0.82
CA ASN A 10 -7.79 1.09 0.19
C ASN A 10 -7.81 1.95 -1.05
N THR A 11 -8.52 1.47 -2.06
CA THR A 11 -8.74 2.26 -3.27
C THR A 11 -10.12 2.90 -3.25
N GLN A 12 -10.88 2.67 -2.19
CA GLN A 12 -12.29 2.90 -2.17
C GLN A 12 -12.69 4.16 -1.51
N GLY A 13 -13.74 4.70 -1.98
CA GLY A 13 -14.45 5.71 -1.28
C GLY A 13 -14.99 6.74 -2.24
N VAL A 14 -16.29 6.97 -2.22
CA VAL A 14 -16.90 7.94 -3.09
C VAL A 14 -16.42 9.34 -2.77
N PHE A 15 -16.19 9.58 -1.49
CA PHE A 15 -15.76 10.88 -1.01
C PHE A 15 -14.36 10.89 -0.43
N GLN A 16 -13.66 9.77 -0.53
CA GLN A 16 -12.33 9.65 0.03
C GLN A 16 -11.35 9.34 -1.07
N GLU A 17 -10.22 10.01 -1.02
CA GLU A 17 -9.14 9.68 -1.92
C GLU A 17 -8.50 8.38 -1.46
N ALA A 18 -7.90 7.68 -2.40
CA ALA A 18 -7.14 6.50 -2.06
C ALA A 18 -6.01 6.90 -1.11
N ASN A 19 -5.82 6.12 -0.05
CA ASN A 19 -4.87 6.48 0.99
C ASN A 19 -3.45 6.00 0.72
N HIS A 20 -3.21 5.41 -0.44
CA HIS A 20 -1.88 4.84 -0.72
C HIS A 20 -0.79 5.90 -0.75
N ARG A 21 -1.09 7.11 -1.23
CA ARG A 21 -0.10 8.17 -1.28
C ARG A 21 0.34 8.60 0.11
N GLU A 22 -0.60 8.72 1.02
CA GLU A 22 -0.29 9.08 2.39
C GLU A 22 0.55 8.02 3.08
N LEU A 23 0.23 6.76 2.82
CA LEU A 23 0.98 5.66 3.40
C LEU A 23 2.40 5.60 2.85
N ILE A 24 2.55 5.79 1.55
CA ILE A 24 3.87 5.80 0.92
C ILE A 24 4.72 6.93 1.50
N ASP A 25 4.14 8.12 1.60
CA ASP A 25 4.87 9.26 2.15
C ASP A 25 5.25 9.03 3.60
N LYS A 26 4.34 8.47 4.39
CA LYS A 26 4.60 8.19 5.79
C LYS A 26 5.76 7.23 5.98
N TYR A 27 5.72 6.10 5.28
CA TYR A 27 6.76 5.09 5.45
C TYR A 27 8.07 5.50 4.80
N SER A 28 8.02 6.27 3.73
CA SER A 28 9.24 6.82 3.13
C SER A 28 9.96 7.74 4.10
N ALA A 29 9.22 8.53 4.84
CA ALA A 29 9.80 9.41 5.85
C ALA A 29 10.47 8.63 6.97
N GLU A 30 10.06 7.38 7.18
CA GLU A 30 10.65 6.51 8.20
C GLU A 30 11.79 5.66 7.65
N GLY A 31 12.16 5.86 6.40
CA GLY A 31 13.27 5.13 5.80
C GLY A 31 12.88 3.90 5.00
N TRP A 32 11.59 3.65 4.84
CA TRP A 32 11.11 2.52 4.06
C TRP A 32 11.04 2.88 2.58
N ARG A 33 11.28 1.91 1.72
CA ARG A 33 11.20 2.10 0.29
C ARG A 33 10.08 1.22 -0.28
N LEU A 34 9.22 1.80 -1.10
CA LEU A 34 8.15 1.05 -1.73
C LEU A 34 8.73 0.14 -2.81
N VAL A 35 8.42 -1.14 -2.72
CA VAL A 35 8.86 -2.14 -3.69
C VAL A 35 7.79 -2.39 -4.74
N THR A 36 6.58 -2.65 -4.29
CA THR A 36 5.48 -2.97 -5.19
C THR A 36 4.15 -2.84 -4.47
N ALA A 37 3.09 -2.89 -5.23
CA ALA A 37 1.73 -2.93 -4.69
C ALA A 37 1.03 -4.14 -5.28
N ILE A 38 0.46 -4.97 -4.43
CA ILE A 38 -0.19 -6.21 -4.83
C ILE A 38 -1.68 -6.09 -4.54
N PRO A 39 -2.55 -6.25 -5.54
CA PRO A 39 -3.99 -6.25 -5.29
C PRO A 39 -4.35 -7.39 -4.35
N SER A 40 -5.04 -7.09 -3.27
CA SER A 40 -5.34 -8.10 -2.26
C SER A 40 -6.83 -8.30 -2.03
N GLY A 41 -7.65 -7.32 -2.38
CA GLY A 41 -9.08 -7.44 -2.21
C GLY A 41 -9.83 -7.09 -3.47
N PHE A 42 -10.73 -7.96 -3.89
CA PHE A 42 -11.53 -7.73 -5.07
C PHE A 42 -12.99 -7.62 -4.70
N GLY A 43 -13.65 -6.63 -5.27
CA GLY A 43 -15.09 -6.53 -5.16
C GLY A 43 -15.77 -7.32 -6.25
N SER A 44 -17.08 -7.18 -6.34
CA SER A 44 -17.84 -7.78 -7.42
C SER A 44 -17.37 -7.21 -8.76
N GLN A 45 -17.42 -8.02 -9.78
CA GLN A 45 -17.04 -7.63 -11.14
C GLN A 45 -15.56 -7.32 -11.30
N GLY A 46 -14.72 -7.84 -10.42
CA GLY A 46 -13.29 -7.69 -10.55
C GLY A 46 -12.72 -6.33 -10.17
N VAL A 47 -13.50 -5.52 -9.48
CA VAL A 47 -13.00 -4.22 -9.03
C VAL A 47 -12.04 -4.41 -7.87
N ILE A 48 -10.88 -3.79 -7.96
CA ILE A 48 -9.87 -3.88 -6.91
C ILE A 48 -10.23 -2.91 -5.80
N LYS A 49 -10.36 -3.42 -4.59
CA LYS A 49 -10.73 -2.60 -3.43
C LYS A 49 -9.57 -2.32 -2.49
N LYS A 50 -8.60 -3.22 -2.46
CA LYS A 50 -7.48 -3.13 -1.53
C LYS A 50 -6.20 -3.52 -2.21
N PHE A 51 -5.11 -2.94 -1.72
CA PHE A 51 -3.76 -3.31 -2.13
C PHE A 51 -2.93 -3.57 -0.90
N ASP A 52 -1.96 -4.46 -1.04
CA ASP A 52 -0.90 -4.57 -0.07
C ASP A 52 0.30 -3.81 -0.64
N LEU A 53 0.70 -2.76 0.04
CA LEU A 53 1.90 -2.03 -0.32
C LEU A 53 3.07 -2.72 0.36
N VAL A 54 4.05 -3.13 -0.42
CA VAL A 54 5.22 -3.82 0.11
C VAL A 54 6.36 -2.84 0.19
N PHE A 55 6.90 -2.67 1.39
CA PHE A 55 8.03 -1.78 1.62
C PHE A 55 9.23 -2.59 2.10
N GLU A 56 10.41 -2.10 1.77
CA GLU A 56 11.64 -2.70 2.27
C GLU A 56 12.49 -1.67 2.97
N LYS A 57 13.32 -2.14 3.88
CA LYS A 57 14.26 -1.29 4.61
C LYS A 57 15.50 -2.10 4.91
N GLU A 58 16.65 -1.52 4.66
CA GLU A 58 17.89 -2.18 4.98
C GLU A 58 18.20 -2.08 6.45
N GLU A 59 18.61 -3.19 7.02
CA GLU A 59 19.03 -3.25 8.42
C GLU A 59 20.52 -3.26 8.55
#